data_fe79da6daa1c613dc0ce4ce943210ef5
#
_entry.id   fe79da6daa1c613dc0ce4ce943210ef5
#
_cell.length_a   1.000
_cell.length_b   1.000
_cell.length_c   1.000
_cell.angle_alpha   90.00
_cell.angle_beta   90.00
_cell.angle_gamma   90.00
#
_symmetry.space_group_name_H-M   'P 1'
#
loop_
_entity.id
_entity.type
_entity.pdbx_description
1 polymer ?
#
loop_
_entity_poly.entity_id
_entity_poly.type
_entity_poly.pdbx_seq_one_letter_code
_entity_poly.pdbx_strand_id
1 'polypeptide(L)'
;MTPLLTAGLGLKPQHYDEALHCTASGLWWEVHPENYLADGGPRLAWLEAIRARHPVSLHGVSLSLAADAPPDAEHLRRLAQLARRIEPALVSEHLAWSAWRGRYHPDLLPFPRTHEALARIAANISTTQDALGRTIAIENPTHYLHLDGHDWSETDFLAELARRTGCGLLLDVNNVYLSAHNMGTRASDYLDAFPVQAITEIHLAGHHADP
;
A
#
# COMPACT_ATOMS: atom_id res chain seq x y z
N MET A 1 -10.23 23.33 -2.99
CA MET A 1 -9.05 22.89 -3.76
C MET A 1 -8.34 21.83 -2.92
N THR A 2 -8.12 20.65 -3.44
CA THR A 2 -7.30 19.63 -2.79
C THR A 2 -5.88 20.19 -2.67
N PRO A 3 -5.24 20.18 -1.49
CA PRO A 3 -3.86 20.67 -1.36
C PRO A 3 -2.93 19.85 -2.28
N LEU A 4 -2.00 20.54 -2.92
CA LEU A 4 -0.97 19.88 -3.70
C LEU A 4 -0.08 19.08 -2.74
N LEU A 5 -0.08 17.77 -2.87
CA LEU A 5 0.83 16.90 -2.13
C LEU A 5 2.23 17.01 -2.76
N THR A 6 3.25 17.27 -1.94
CA THR A 6 4.65 17.32 -2.40
C THR A 6 5.40 16.07 -1.95
N ALA A 7 6.16 16.16 -0.86
CA ALA A 7 6.87 15.02 -0.30
C ALA A 7 6.14 14.48 0.94
N GLY A 8 6.10 13.16 1.08
CA GLY A 8 5.58 12.47 2.25
C GLY A 8 6.70 11.91 3.13
N LEU A 9 6.43 11.75 4.40
CA LEU A 9 7.33 11.08 5.36
C LEU A 9 6.54 10.07 6.18
N GLY A 10 7.15 8.90 6.42
CA GLY A 10 6.60 7.89 7.32
C GLY A 10 6.53 8.42 8.76
N LEU A 11 5.33 8.49 9.32
CA LEU A 11 5.09 9.00 10.67
C LEU A 11 5.25 7.89 11.70
N LYS A 12 6.20 8.06 12.60
CA LYS A 12 6.43 7.15 13.74
C LYS A 12 6.13 7.85 15.07
N PRO A 13 5.78 7.12 16.14
CA PRO A 13 5.41 7.73 17.43
C PRO A 13 6.42 8.71 18.02
N GLN A 14 7.71 8.46 17.84
CA GLN A 14 8.77 9.34 18.32
C GLN A 14 8.79 10.73 17.65
N HIS A 15 8.11 10.89 16.50
CA HIS A 15 8.07 12.12 15.71
C HIS A 15 6.72 12.85 15.78
N TYR A 16 5.79 12.45 16.63
CA TYR A 16 4.45 13.05 16.69
C TYR A 16 4.50 14.55 17.03
N ASP A 17 5.33 14.92 17.99
CA ASP A 17 5.44 16.33 18.40
C ASP A 17 6.05 17.18 17.29
N GLU A 18 7.11 16.72 16.66
CA GLU A 18 7.76 17.37 15.52
C GLU A 18 6.79 17.49 14.33
N ALA A 19 6.03 16.42 14.03
CA ALA A 19 5.03 16.42 12.96
C ALA A 19 3.90 17.42 13.23
N LEU A 20 3.41 17.50 14.47
CA LEU A 20 2.36 18.44 14.86
C LEU A 20 2.81 19.91 14.69
N HIS A 21 4.08 20.21 14.95
CA HIS A 21 4.62 21.56 14.88
C HIS A 21 5.30 21.87 13.53
N CYS A 22 5.33 20.93 12.60
CA CYS A 22 5.90 21.13 11.27
C CYS A 22 5.17 22.26 10.52
N THR A 23 5.94 23.13 9.88
CA THR A 23 5.41 24.26 9.08
C THR A 23 5.70 24.11 7.59
N ALA A 24 6.27 22.98 7.16
CA ALA A 24 6.61 22.73 5.76
C ALA A 24 5.34 22.66 4.90
N SER A 25 5.30 23.48 3.87
CA SER A 25 4.16 23.58 2.96
C SER A 25 4.11 22.36 2.02
N GLY A 26 2.94 21.73 1.92
CA GLY A 26 2.70 20.58 1.04
C GLY A 26 3.24 19.24 1.56
N LEU A 27 3.93 19.23 2.70
CA LEU A 27 4.36 17.99 3.36
C LEU A 27 3.13 17.20 3.83
N TRP A 28 3.18 15.91 3.68
CA TRP A 28 2.17 14.98 4.17
C TRP A 28 2.82 13.82 4.95
N TRP A 29 2.01 13.13 5.74
CA TRP A 29 2.47 12.06 6.62
C TRP A 29 1.83 10.74 6.22
N GLU A 30 2.59 9.66 6.29
CA GLU A 30 2.11 8.32 6.05
C GLU A 30 2.14 7.47 7.31
N VAL A 31 1.09 6.67 7.49
CA VAL A 31 0.97 5.74 8.61
C VAL A 31 0.45 4.39 8.16
N HIS A 32 0.84 3.33 8.86
CA HIS A 32 0.18 2.04 8.77
C HIS A 32 -1.15 2.10 9.55
N PRO A 33 -2.31 1.97 8.90
CA PRO A 33 -3.62 2.06 9.55
C PRO A 33 -3.79 1.05 10.67
N GLU A 34 -3.16 -0.12 10.59
CA GLU A 34 -3.21 -1.18 11.60
C GLU A 34 -2.81 -0.71 13.01
N ASN A 35 -1.95 0.29 13.08
CA ASN A 35 -1.55 0.91 14.35
C ASN A 35 -2.62 1.81 14.98
N TYR A 36 -3.73 2.07 14.26
CA TYR A 36 -4.76 3.06 14.62
C TYR A 36 -6.19 2.50 14.54
N LEU A 37 -6.36 1.19 14.38
CA LEU A 37 -7.66 0.54 14.29
C LEU A 37 -8.39 0.39 15.64
N ALA A 38 -7.82 0.90 16.72
CA ALA A 38 -8.48 0.97 18.02
C ALA A 38 -9.57 2.05 18.04
N ASP A 39 -10.61 1.87 18.86
CA ASP A 39 -11.72 2.82 18.97
C ASP A 39 -11.32 4.19 19.54
N GLY A 40 -10.15 4.29 20.17
CA GLY A 40 -9.59 5.51 20.76
C GLY A 40 -8.19 5.30 21.30
N GLY A 41 -7.76 6.25 22.12
CA GLY A 41 -6.46 6.20 22.78
C GLY A 41 -5.43 7.21 22.24
N PRO A 42 -4.26 7.31 22.89
CA PRO A 42 -3.30 8.37 22.62
C PRO A 42 -2.80 8.41 21.18
N ARG A 43 -2.55 7.24 20.57
CA ARG A 43 -2.06 7.18 19.18
C ARG A 43 -3.04 7.80 18.19
N LEU A 44 -4.33 7.46 18.31
CA LEU A 44 -5.35 7.98 17.44
C LEU A 44 -5.57 9.49 17.66
N ALA A 45 -5.52 9.96 18.91
CA ALA A 45 -5.60 11.39 19.22
C ALA A 45 -4.43 12.19 18.60
N TRP A 46 -3.21 11.65 18.60
CA TRP A 46 -2.09 12.24 17.92
C TRP A 46 -2.29 12.31 16.41
N LEU A 47 -2.74 11.21 15.80
CA LEU A 47 -3.00 11.15 14.37
C LEU A 47 -4.05 12.19 13.95
N GLU A 48 -5.13 12.34 14.72
CA GLU A 48 -6.16 13.35 14.46
C GLU A 48 -5.62 14.79 14.58
N ALA A 49 -4.81 15.06 15.61
CA ALA A 49 -4.21 16.37 15.79
C ALA A 49 -3.25 16.74 14.63
N ILE A 50 -2.46 15.78 14.16
CA ILE A 50 -1.55 15.94 13.02
C ILE A 50 -2.36 16.11 11.74
N ARG A 51 -3.40 15.27 11.52
CA ARG A 51 -4.28 15.35 10.35
C ARG A 51 -5.01 16.69 10.22
N ALA A 52 -5.34 17.32 11.34
CA ALA A 52 -5.95 18.65 11.34
C ALA A 52 -5.04 19.75 10.71
N ARG A 53 -3.74 19.49 10.59
CA ARG A 53 -2.74 20.41 10.07
C ARG A 53 -2.12 19.98 8.74
N HIS A 54 -2.04 18.66 8.52
CA HIS A 54 -1.35 18.06 7.39
C HIS A 54 -2.18 16.99 6.72
N PRO A 55 -2.06 16.80 5.41
CA PRO A 55 -2.59 15.61 4.76
C PRO A 55 -1.95 14.34 5.33
N VAL A 56 -2.72 13.25 5.37
CA VAL A 56 -2.26 11.93 5.83
C VAL A 56 -2.57 10.89 4.75
N SER A 57 -1.63 10.00 4.49
CA SER A 57 -1.81 8.75 3.75
C SER A 57 -1.97 7.57 4.72
N LEU A 58 -2.84 6.62 4.37
CA LEU A 58 -2.96 5.34 5.05
C LEU A 58 -2.38 4.26 4.15
N HIS A 59 -1.27 3.65 4.55
CA HIS A 59 -0.58 2.59 3.81
C HIS A 59 -0.71 1.26 4.56
N GLY A 60 -1.63 0.39 4.07
CA GLY A 60 -2.01 -0.87 4.71
C GLY A 60 -1.02 -2.00 4.42
N VAL A 61 -0.93 -2.92 5.38
CA VAL A 61 -0.04 -4.09 5.29
C VAL A 61 -0.77 -5.43 5.58
N SER A 62 -2.07 -5.39 5.88
CA SER A 62 -2.76 -6.57 6.42
C SER A 62 -4.07 -6.95 5.74
N LEU A 63 -4.51 -6.24 4.70
CA LEU A 63 -5.71 -6.63 3.94
C LEU A 63 -5.54 -7.94 3.18
N SER A 64 -4.28 -8.33 2.93
CA SER A 64 -3.98 -9.63 2.29
C SER A 64 -4.71 -9.80 0.96
N LEU A 65 -4.65 -8.79 0.08
CA LEU A 65 -5.41 -8.73 -1.16
C LEU A 65 -5.18 -9.93 -2.09
N ALA A 66 -4.00 -10.56 -2.00
CA ALA A 66 -3.66 -11.74 -2.81
C ALA A 66 -4.00 -13.09 -2.14
N ALA A 67 -4.66 -13.08 -0.98
CA ALA A 67 -5.12 -14.30 -0.32
C ALA A 67 -6.13 -15.11 -1.17
N ASP A 68 -6.37 -16.35 -0.78
CA ASP A 68 -7.37 -17.25 -1.39
C ASP A 68 -8.81 -16.94 -0.97
N ALA A 69 -9.00 -15.96 -0.09
CA ALA A 69 -10.28 -15.52 0.45
C ALA A 69 -10.46 -14.00 0.28
N PRO A 70 -11.70 -13.50 0.38
CA PRO A 70 -11.93 -12.06 0.50
C PRO A 70 -11.23 -11.45 1.71
N PRO A 71 -10.94 -10.12 1.70
CA PRO A 71 -10.42 -9.42 2.86
C PRO A 71 -11.27 -9.64 4.10
N ASP A 72 -10.64 -9.73 5.27
CA ASP A 72 -11.36 -9.91 6.54
C ASP A 72 -12.36 -8.77 6.76
N ALA A 73 -13.63 -9.13 6.95
CA ALA A 73 -14.73 -8.16 7.01
C ALA A 73 -14.62 -7.22 8.21
N GLU A 74 -14.11 -7.69 9.34
CA GLU A 74 -13.93 -6.85 10.53
C GLU A 74 -12.76 -5.90 10.36
N HIS A 75 -11.64 -6.37 9.81
CA HIS A 75 -10.51 -5.52 9.47
C HIS A 75 -10.94 -4.43 8.49
N LEU A 76 -11.62 -4.80 7.41
CA LEU A 76 -12.11 -3.86 6.39
C LEU A 76 -13.09 -2.84 6.97
N ARG A 77 -13.99 -3.26 7.87
CA ARG A 77 -14.91 -2.36 8.58
C ARG A 77 -14.16 -1.34 9.43
N ARG A 78 -13.13 -1.77 10.17
CA ARG A 78 -12.30 -0.88 11.00
C ARG A 78 -11.48 0.09 10.15
N LEU A 79 -10.91 -0.39 9.06
CA LEU A 79 -10.18 0.47 8.11
C LEU A 79 -11.12 1.52 7.51
N ALA A 80 -12.33 1.13 7.10
CA ALA A 80 -13.32 2.06 6.59
C ALA A 80 -13.76 3.10 7.65
N GLN A 81 -13.86 2.69 8.91
CA GLN A 81 -14.16 3.60 10.02
C GLN A 81 -13.02 4.61 10.24
N LEU A 82 -11.77 4.14 10.25
CA LEU A 82 -10.59 5.01 10.34
C LEU A 82 -10.52 5.97 9.16
N ALA A 83 -10.71 5.46 7.93
CA ALA A 83 -10.68 6.29 6.73
C ALA A 83 -11.74 7.43 6.75
N ARG A 84 -12.96 7.13 7.23
CA ARG A 84 -13.98 8.18 7.42
C ARG A 84 -13.61 9.20 8.49
N ARG A 85 -12.90 8.79 9.53
CA ARG A 85 -12.49 9.65 10.65
C ARG A 85 -11.33 10.55 10.30
N ILE A 86 -10.34 10.00 9.58
CA ILE A 86 -9.10 10.72 9.21
C ILE A 86 -9.25 11.47 7.89
N GLU A 87 -10.15 11.04 7.01
CA GLU A 87 -10.29 11.57 5.64
C GLU A 87 -8.92 11.67 4.95
N PRO A 88 -8.22 10.51 4.79
CA PRO A 88 -6.86 10.51 4.27
C PRO A 88 -6.80 11.03 2.82
N ALA A 89 -5.68 11.65 2.45
CA ALA A 89 -5.44 12.09 1.08
C ALA A 89 -5.27 10.89 0.13
N LEU A 90 -4.53 9.87 0.59
CA LEU A 90 -4.24 8.63 -0.12
C LEU A 90 -4.57 7.43 0.77
N VAL A 91 -4.88 6.31 0.14
CA VAL A 91 -4.96 4.99 0.78
C VAL A 91 -4.28 4.00 -0.16
N SER A 92 -3.33 3.25 0.35
CA SER A 92 -2.61 2.22 -0.41
C SER A 92 -2.52 0.90 0.37
N GLU A 93 -2.23 -0.19 -0.35
CA GLU A 93 -2.08 -1.53 0.23
C GLU A 93 -1.11 -2.35 -0.63
N HIS A 94 -0.39 -3.27 0.02
CA HIS A 94 0.53 -4.17 -0.66
C HIS A 94 -0.17 -5.23 -1.51
N LEU A 95 0.39 -5.53 -2.67
CA LEU A 95 -0.03 -6.66 -3.50
C LEU A 95 0.59 -7.97 -3.00
N ALA A 96 0.13 -8.43 -1.86
CA ALA A 96 0.66 -9.61 -1.19
C ALA A 96 -0.45 -10.36 -0.45
N TRP A 97 -0.12 -11.53 0.08
CA TRP A 97 -0.98 -12.19 1.07
C TRP A 97 -0.21 -12.37 2.39
N SER A 98 -0.93 -12.20 3.49
CA SER A 98 -0.45 -12.39 4.87
C SER A 98 -1.38 -13.30 5.67
N ALA A 99 -2.49 -13.74 5.10
CA ALA A 99 -3.44 -14.66 5.71
C ALA A 99 -3.73 -15.84 4.78
N TRP A 100 -3.71 -17.06 5.33
CA TRP A 100 -4.02 -18.29 4.62
C TRP A 100 -4.77 -19.26 5.52
N ARG A 101 -5.93 -19.73 5.10
CA ARG A 101 -6.78 -20.70 5.83
C ARG A 101 -6.96 -20.32 7.31
N GLY A 102 -7.26 -19.06 7.59
CA GLY A 102 -7.50 -18.54 8.94
C GLY A 102 -6.24 -18.37 9.80
N ARG A 103 -5.04 -18.53 9.24
CA ARG A 103 -3.77 -18.22 9.90
C ARG A 103 -3.18 -16.95 9.35
N TYR A 104 -2.74 -16.06 10.23
CA TYR A 104 -1.99 -14.86 9.88
C TYR A 104 -0.49 -15.16 9.92
N HIS A 105 0.21 -14.69 8.90
CA HIS A 105 1.65 -14.73 8.75
C HIS A 105 2.14 -13.28 8.74
N PRO A 106 3.01 -12.85 9.64
CA PRO A 106 3.47 -11.46 9.72
C PRO A 106 4.52 -11.18 8.61
N ASP A 107 4.14 -11.36 7.38
CA ASP A 107 4.97 -11.18 6.20
C ASP A 107 4.11 -10.84 4.98
N LEU A 108 4.73 -10.26 3.96
CA LEU A 108 4.14 -9.95 2.67
C LEU A 108 4.51 -11.04 1.65
N LEU A 109 3.69 -12.06 1.58
CA LEU A 109 4.03 -13.28 0.85
C LEU A 109 3.64 -13.19 -0.62
N PRO A 110 4.49 -13.74 -1.53
CA PRO A 110 4.26 -13.71 -2.96
C PRO A 110 3.20 -14.74 -3.39
N PHE A 111 2.69 -14.58 -4.61
CA PHE A 111 1.71 -15.47 -5.23
C PHE A 111 2.02 -15.65 -6.72
N PRO A 112 1.58 -16.75 -7.36
CA PRO A 112 1.69 -16.91 -8.81
C PRO A 112 0.69 -15.99 -9.52
N ARG A 113 1.16 -15.20 -10.49
CA ARG A 113 0.36 -14.24 -11.27
C ARG A 113 -0.40 -14.96 -12.38
N THR A 114 -1.40 -15.74 -12.00
CA THR A 114 -2.28 -16.47 -12.91
C THR A 114 -3.52 -15.66 -13.28
N HIS A 115 -4.23 -16.06 -14.31
CA HIS A 115 -5.53 -15.49 -14.68
C HIS A 115 -6.55 -15.60 -13.54
N GLU A 116 -6.52 -16.71 -12.79
CA GLU A 116 -7.39 -16.91 -11.62
C GLU A 116 -7.01 -15.94 -10.48
N ALA A 117 -5.71 -15.82 -10.17
CA ALA A 117 -5.25 -14.86 -9.18
C ALA A 117 -5.64 -13.42 -9.54
N LEU A 118 -5.50 -13.04 -10.82
CA LEU A 118 -5.91 -11.73 -11.31
C LEU A 118 -7.40 -11.45 -11.07
N ALA A 119 -8.27 -12.41 -11.37
CA ALA A 119 -9.71 -12.25 -11.16
C ALA A 119 -10.06 -12.12 -9.68
N ARG A 120 -9.47 -12.96 -8.83
CA ARG A 120 -9.67 -12.94 -7.38
C ARG A 120 -9.17 -11.63 -6.74
N ILE A 121 -7.96 -11.22 -7.07
CA ILE A 121 -7.36 -9.99 -6.54
C ILE A 121 -8.15 -8.76 -7.00
N ALA A 122 -8.58 -8.70 -8.26
CA ALA A 122 -9.44 -7.64 -8.74
C ALA A 122 -10.77 -7.56 -7.96
N ALA A 123 -11.38 -8.70 -7.62
CA ALA A 123 -12.57 -8.74 -6.78
C ALA A 123 -12.28 -8.23 -5.35
N ASN A 124 -11.14 -8.60 -4.75
CA ASN A 124 -10.73 -8.16 -3.43
C ASN A 124 -10.47 -6.63 -3.39
N ILE A 125 -9.82 -6.10 -4.43
CA ILE A 125 -9.61 -4.64 -4.59
C ILE A 125 -10.97 -3.92 -4.71
N SER A 126 -11.87 -4.41 -5.55
CA SER A 126 -13.20 -3.80 -5.73
C SER A 126 -13.99 -3.81 -4.42
N THR A 127 -14.01 -4.94 -3.71
CA THR A 127 -14.65 -5.06 -2.38
C THR A 127 -14.07 -4.06 -1.39
N THR A 128 -12.75 -3.87 -1.40
CA THR A 128 -12.08 -2.89 -0.54
C THR A 128 -12.49 -1.46 -0.91
N GLN A 129 -12.45 -1.11 -2.20
CA GLN A 129 -12.85 0.22 -2.68
C GLN A 129 -14.31 0.54 -2.37
N ASP A 130 -15.21 -0.43 -2.55
CA ASP A 130 -16.64 -0.28 -2.21
C ASP A 130 -16.84 -0.02 -0.72
N ALA A 131 -16.15 -0.76 0.15
CA ALA A 131 -16.23 -0.57 1.60
C ALA A 131 -15.67 0.78 2.06
N LEU A 132 -14.61 1.25 1.41
CA LEU A 132 -13.98 2.54 1.71
C LEU A 132 -14.70 3.73 1.04
N GLY A 133 -15.50 3.49 0.00
CA GLY A 133 -16.14 4.52 -0.82
C GLY A 133 -15.14 5.38 -1.60
N ARG A 134 -13.95 4.81 -1.94
CA ARG A 134 -12.86 5.51 -2.63
C ARG A 134 -11.91 4.53 -3.33
N THR A 135 -11.14 5.03 -4.28
CA THR A 135 -10.04 4.29 -4.88
C THR A 135 -8.89 4.12 -3.91
N ILE A 136 -8.15 3.00 -4.06
CA ILE A 136 -6.90 2.73 -3.35
C ILE A 136 -5.76 2.58 -4.36
N ALA A 137 -4.51 2.74 -3.91
CA ALA A 137 -3.34 2.40 -4.69
C ALA A 137 -2.81 1.02 -4.30
N ILE A 138 -2.28 0.28 -5.27
CA ILE A 138 -1.72 -1.05 -5.08
C ILE A 138 -0.22 -1.00 -5.29
N GLU A 139 0.53 -1.48 -4.29
CA GLU A 139 1.99 -1.45 -4.30
C GLU A 139 2.61 -2.71 -4.89
N ASN A 140 3.67 -2.54 -5.69
CA ASN A 140 4.53 -3.63 -6.13
C ASN A 140 5.36 -4.17 -4.95
N PRO A 141 5.25 -5.49 -4.63
CA PRO A 141 5.99 -6.08 -3.51
C PRO A 141 7.46 -6.32 -3.84
N THR A 142 8.27 -6.56 -2.80
CA THR A 142 9.61 -7.12 -2.96
C THR A 142 9.52 -8.62 -3.24
N HIS A 143 10.24 -9.09 -4.26
CA HIS A 143 10.37 -10.51 -4.58
C HIS A 143 11.70 -11.08 -4.08
N TYR A 144 11.63 -12.23 -3.44
CA TYR A 144 12.79 -12.99 -2.93
C TYR A 144 12.69 -14.51 -3.20
N LEU A 145 11.60 -14.93 -3.86
CA LEU A 145 11.37 -16.31 -4.27
C LEU A 145 10.98 -16.38 -5.74
N HIS A 146 11.60 -17.28 -6.48
CA HIS A 146 11.11 -17.66 -7.80
C HIS A 146 9.88 -18.55 -7.64
N LEU A 147 8.76 -18.11 -8.18
CA LEU A 147 7.55 -18.91 -8.29
C LEU A 147 7.34 -19.29 -9.76
N ASP A 148 6.98 -20.55 -9.97
CA ASP A 148 6.58 -21.04 -11.29
C ASP A 148 5.09 -20.77 -11.56
N GLY A 149 4.69 -20.91 -12.82
CA GLY A 149 3.27 -20.86 -13.21
C GLY A 149 2.70 -19.44 -13.32
N HIS A 150 3.52 -18.46 -13.66
CA HIS A 150 3.05 -17.13 -14.02
C HIS A 150 2.47 -17.11 -15.44
N ASP A 151 1.24 -16.59 -15.60
CA ASP A 151 0.64 -16.25 -16.90
C ASP A 151 0.97 -14.81 -17.33
N TRP A 152 1.37 -13.98 -16.37
CA TRP A 152 1.59 -12.55 -16.54
C TRP A 152 2.98 -12.12 -16.06
N SER A 153 3.58 -11.14 -16.76
CA SER A 153 4.61 -10.31 -16.13
C SER A 153 4.01 -9.53 -14.96
N GLU A 154 4.82 -9.05 -14.03
CA GLU A 154 4.27 -8.27 -12.91
C GLU A 154 3.71 -6.93 -13.36
N THR A 155 4.39 -6.25 -14.27
CA THR A 155 3.96 -4.95 -14.79
C THR A 155 2.66 -5.05 -15.59
N ASP A 156 2.48 -6.10 -16.40
CA ASP A 156 1.22 -6.35 -17.11
C ASP A 156 0.09 -6.72 -16.14
N PHE A 157 0.41 -7.49 -15.10
CA PHE A 157 -0.57 -7.85 -14.06
C PHE A 157 -1.08 -6.62 -13.32
N LEU A 158 -0.19 -5.71 -12.91
CA LEU A 158 -0.53 -4.44 -12.27
C LEU A 158 -1.34 -3.54 -13.21
N ALA A 159 -0.93 -3.43 -14.48
CA ALA A 159 -1.68 -2.67 -15.48
C ALA A 159 -3.10 -3.19 -15.65
N GLU A 160 -3.27 -4.51 -15.71
CA GLU A 160 -4.59 -5.12 -15.87
C GLU A 160 -5.45 -5.01 -14.60
N LEU A 161 -4.85 -5.07 -13.40
CA LEU A 161 -5.57 -4.77 -12.15
C LEU A 161 -6.10 -3.34 -12.16
N ALA A 162 -5.24 -2.36 -12.48
CA ALA A 162 -5.66 -0.95 -12.56
C ALA A 162 -6.77 -0.74 -13.59
N ARG A 163 -6.65 -1.37 -14.76
CA ARG A 163 -7.68 -1.29 -15.82
C ARG A 163 -9.02 -1.88 -15.38
N ARG A 164 -9.02 -3.01 -14.65
CA ARG A 164 -10.25 -3.71 -14.21
C ARG A 164 -10.96 -3.01 -13.08
N THR A 165 -10.19 -2.49 -12.12
CA THR A 165 -10.73 -2.03 -10.84
C THR A 165 -10.76 -0.51 -10.71
N GLY A 166 -10.06 0.22 -11.59
CA GLY A 166 -9.85 1.65 -11.46
C GLY A 166 -8.95 2.04 -10.29
N CYS A 167 -8.23 1.10 -9.68
CA CYS A 167 -7.27 1.41 -8.63
C CYS A 167 -6.08 2.19 -9.19
N GLY A 168 -5.44 3.00 -8.34
CA GLY A 168 -4.12 3.55 -8.59
C GLY A 168 -3.02 2.52 -8.35
N LEU A 169 -1.79 2.91 -8.69
CA LEU A 169 -0.61 2.14 -8.34
C LEU A 169 0.31 2.98 -7.46
N LEU A 170 0.90 2.32 -6.46
CA LEU A 170 2.02 2.83 -5.71
C LEU A 170 3.27 2.14 -6.25
N LEU A 171 4.19 2.93 -6.80
CA LEU A 171 5.48 2.44 -7.25
C LEU A 171 6.50 2.57 -6.11
N ASP A 172 6.87 1.45 -5.49
CA ASP A 172 8.02 1.41 -4.59
C ASP A 172 9.30 1.07 -5.38
N VAL A 173 10.15 2.08 -5.55
CA VAL A 173 11.42 1.97 -6.30
C VAL A 173 12.43 1.11 -5.56
N ASN A 174 12.39 1.10 -4.23
CA ASN A 174 13.26 0.27 -3.41
C ASN A 174 12.91 -1.22 -3.56
N ASN A 175 11.59 -1.55 -3.60
CA ASN A 175 11.12 -2.90 -3.88
C ASN A 175 11.54 -3.38 -5.27
N VAL A 176 11.51 -2.49 -6.29
CA VAL A 176 12.04 -2.80 -7.63
C VAL A 176 13.52 -3.12 -7.57
N TYR A 177 14.31 -2.29 -6.87
CA TYR A 177 15.76 -2.49 -6.74
C TYR A 177 16.09 -3.81 -6.04
N LEU A 178 15.45 -4.08 -4.89
CA LEU A 178 15.65 -5.31 -4.12
C LEU A 178 15.20 -6.55 -4.89
N SER A 179 14.05 -6.48 -5.56
CA SER A 179 13.57 -7.57 -6.41
C SER A 179 14.55 -7.86 -7.54
N ALA A 180 15.05 -6.84 -8.22
CA ALA A 180 16.02 -7.00 -9.30
C ALA A 180 17.31 -7.67 -8.79
N HIS A 181 17.80 -7.25 -7.62
CA HIS A 181 18.97 -7.86 -6.98
C HIS A 181 18.73 -9.33 -6.63
N ASN A 182 17.62 -9.62 -5.95
CA ASN A 182 17.29 -10.98 -5.48
C ASN A 182 17.02 -11.95 -6.63
N MET A 183 16.39 -11.46 -7.70
CA MET A 183 15.94 -12.28 -8.83
C MET A 183 16.94 -12.29 -10.01
N GLY A 184 18.04 -11.54 -9.91
CA GLY A 184 19.05 -11.44 -10.97
C GLY A 184 18.55 -10.76 -12.25
N THR A 185 17.61 -9.80 -12.11
CA THR A 185 17.04 -9.03 -13.23
C THR A 185 17.55 -7.59 -13.21
N ARG A 186 17.05 -6.75 -14.12
CA ARG A 186 17.44 -5.34 -14.20
C ARG A 186 16.28 -4.45 -13.74
N ALA A 187 16.54 -3.61 -12.74
CA ALA A 187 15.56 -2.65 -12.24
C ALA A 187 15.07 -1.67 -13.32
N SER A 188 15.97 -1.26 -14.24
CA SER A 188 15.60 -0.38 -15.37
C SER A 188 14.52 -0.99 -16.27
N ASP A 189 14.64 -2.28 -16.58
CA ASP A 189 13.68 -2.95 -17.46
C ASP A 189 12.28 -3.02 -16.84
N TYR A 190 12.22 -3.18 -15.53
CA TYR A 190 10.96 -3.11 -14.77
C TYR A 190 10.35 -1.71 -14.81
N LEU A 191 11.15 -0.67 -14.54
CA LEU A 191 10.70 0.72 -14.55
C LEU A 191 10.23 1.17 -15.95
N ASP A 192 10.94 0.75 -17.02
CA ASP A 192 10.56 1.04 -18.40
C ASP A 192 9.23 0.39 -18.81
N ALA A 193 8.89 -0.77 -18.21
CA ALA A 193 7.64 -1.49 -18.45
C ALA A 193 6.51 -1.10 -17.49
N PHE A 194 6.79 -0.31 -16.45
CA PHE A 194 5.77 0.01 -15.43
C PHE A 194 4.66 0.91 -16.00
N PRO A 195 3.37 0.65 -15.66
CA PRO A 195 2.23 1.43 -16.17
C PRO A 195 2.13 2.80 -15.49
N VAL A 196 3.01 3.72 -15.87
CA VAL A 196 3.22 5.03 -15.23
C VAL A 196 1.96 5.90 -15.16
N GLN A 197 1.00 5.72 -16.09
CA GLN A 197 -0.25 6.48 -16.11
C GLN A 197 -1.19 6.15 -14.94
N ALA A 198 -0.98 5.01 -14.30
CA ALA A 198 -1.74 4.56 -13.15
C ALA A 198 -1.09 4.95 -11.81
N ILE A 199 0.12 5.50 -11.81
CA ILE A 199 0.83 5.88 -10.58
C ILE A 199 0.10 7.04 -9.89
N THR A 200 -0.21 6.84 -8.62
CA THR A 200 -0.78 7.87 -7.73
C THR A 200 0.16 8.20 -6.57
N GLU A 201 1.13 7.33 -6.28
CA GLU A 201 2.08 7.47 -5.19
C GLU A 201 3.40 6.78 -5.56
N ILE A 202 4.52 7.30 -5.03
CA ILE A 202 5.85 6.70 -5.21
C ILE A 202 6.52 6.60 -3.84
N HIS A 203 7.01 5.41 -3.49
CA HIS A 203 7.89 5.22 -2.34
C HIS A 203 9.35 5.23 -2.77
N LEU A 204 10.15 5.96 -1.99
CA LEU A 204 11.60 6.02 -2.11
C LEU A 204 12.23 5.82 -0.74
N ALA A 205 13.13 4.87 -0.62
CA ALA A 205 13.92 4.64 0.57
C ALA A 205 15.41 4.62 0.22
N GLY A 206 16.23 5.05 1.17
CA GLY A 206 17.68 4.83 1.08
C GLY A 206 18.05 3.42 1.53
N HIS A 207 19.24 2.95 1.15
CA HIS A 207 19.83 1.71 1.68
C HIS A 207 21.34 1.87 1.85
N HIS A 208 21.93 1.01 2.64
CA HIS A 208 23.37 0.81 2.73
C HIS A 208 23.65 -0.70 2.72
N ALA A 209 24.83 -1.09 2.25
CA ALA A 209 25.23 -2.49 2.31
C ALA A 209 25.36 -2.92 3.78
N ASP A 210 24.90 -4.12 4.08
CA ASP A 210 25.19 -4.73 5.37
C ASP A 210 26.68 -4.98 5.50
N PRO A 211 27.27 -4.74 6.67
CA PRO A 211 28.71 -4.92 6.93
C PRO A 211 29.17 -6.37 6.82
#